data_f1c73c261a826466d362ecad23db0bbc
#
_entry.id   f1c73c261a826466d362ecad23db0bbc
#
_cell.length_a   1.000
_cell.length_b   1.000
_cell.length_c   1.000
_cell.angle_alpha   90.00
_cell.angle_beta   90.00
_cell.angle_gamma   90.00
#
_symmetry.space_group_name_H-M   'P 1'
#
loop_
_entity.id
_entity.type
_entity.pdbx_description
1 polymer ?
#
loop_
_entity_poly.entity_id
_entity_poly.type
_entity_poly.pdbx_seq_one_letter_code
_entity_poly.pdbx_strand_id
1 'polypeptide(L)'
;IIYLFLGNIKAVIVPAVALPVSLIASFLGLYLFGLSINIFVLLSFILAIGIITDDSVIMTDAIYRRIENGESPLVAAYKGSKQISFAIIATTLILVAVFIPLIFIDGIAGTLFRETAIALSFSVVVSSFVALTLSPMLASKFLKKEPKQNLIVTKFDKIFKSLSKFYEETL
;
A
#
# COMPACT_ATOMS: atom_id res chain seq x y z
N ILE A 1 -2.08 -1.01 13.70
CA ILE A 1 -3.17 -0.33 12.97
C ILE A 1 -3.87 -1.33 12.04
N ILE A 2 -3.20 -1.94 11.04
CA ILE A 2 -3.78 -2.88 10.04
C ILE A 2 -4.54 -4.03 10.73
N TYR A 3 -3.97 -4.63 11.77
CA TYR A 3 -4.62 -5.70 12.54
C TYR A 3 -5.92 -5.24 13.22
N LEU A 4 -5.98 -4.00 13.69
CA LEU A 4 -7.18 -3.45 14.33
C LEU A 4 -8.32 -3.24 13.33
N PHE A 5 -8.00 -2.85 12.09
CA PHE A 5 -8.99 -2.64 11.04
C PHE A 5 -9.48 -3.94 10.40
N LEU A 6 -8.57 -4.86 10.09
CA LEU A 6 -8.89 -6.09 9.37
C LEU A 6 -9.29 -7.25 10.30
N GLY A 7 -8.94 -7.17 11.60
CA GLY A 7 -9.29 -8.19 12.60
C GLY A 7 -8.69 -9.57 12.34
N ASN A 8 -7.85 -9.71 11.32
CA ASN A 8 -7.26 -10.97 10.91
C ASN A 8 -5.73 -10.84 10.75
N ILE A 9 -4.99 -11.64 11.52
CA ILE A 9 -3.52 -11.63 11.49
C ILE A 9 -2.97 -12.05 10.11
N LYS A 10 -3.68 -12.90 9.39
CA LYS A 10 -3.26 -13.36 8.05
C LYS A 10 -3.37 -12.23 7.03
N ALA A 11 -4.28 -11.28 7.20
CA ALA A 11 -4.38 -10.11 6.34
C ALA A 11 -3.18 -9.16 6.51
N VAL A 12 -2.57 -9.13 7.71
CA VAL A 12 -1.36 -8.33 7.97
C VAL A 12 -0.13 -8.89 7.26
N ILE A 13 -0.09 -10.21 7.00
CA ILE A 13 1.05 -10.85 6.34
C ILE A 13 1.24 -10.32 4.91
N VAL A 14 0.15 -9.98 4.21
CA VAL A 14 0.24 -9.52 2.81
C VAL A 14 1.03 -8.21 2.69
N PRO A 15 0.67 -7.12 3.39
CA PRO A 15 1.48 -5.89 3.38
C PRO A 15 2.87 -6.09 4.01
N ALA A 16 2.98 -6.95 5.04
CA ALA A 16 4.25 -7.23 5.70
C ALA A 16 5.28 -7.91 4.78
N VAL A 17 4.83 -8.70 3.80
CA VAL A 17 5.70 -9.28 2.76
C VAL A 17 5.91 -8.31 1.60
N ALA A 18 4.88 -7.58 1.20
CA ALA A 18 4.95 -6.63 0.10
C ALA A 18 5.98 -5.51 0.36
N LEU A 19 6.08 -5.02 1.60
CA LEU A 19 6.98 -3.93 1.99
C LEU A 19 8.47 -4.28 1.74
N PRO A 20 9.04 -5.36 2.30
CA PRO A 20 10.45 -5.68 2.05
C PRO A 20 10.73 -6.00 0.58
N VAL A 21 9.81 -6.63 -0.13
CA VAL A 21 9.95 -6.90 -1.56
C VAL A 21 10.05 -5.59 -2.36
N SER A 22 9.15 -4.64 -2.08
CA SER A 22 9.18 -3.31 -2.73
C SER A 22 10.45 -2.53 -2.41
N LEU A 23 10.93 -2.58 -1.15
CA LEU A 23 12.17 -1.91 -0.76
C LEU A 23 13.39 -2.51 -1.46
N ILE A 24 13.53 -3.84 -1.48
CA ILE A 24 14.64 -4.52 -2.17
C ILE A 24 14.63 -4.17 -3.67
N ALA A 25 13.45 -4.20 -4.30
CA ALA A 25 13.32 -3.82 -5.69
C ALA A 25 13.63 -2.33 -5.93
N SER A 26 13.32 -1.45 -4.97
CA SER A 26 13.67 -0.03 -5.03
C SER A 26 15.19 0.20 -4.93
N PHE A 27 15.89 -0.55 -4.05
CA PHE A 27 17.36 -0.51 -4.01
C PHE A 27 17.99 -1.01 -5.31
N LEU A 28 17.42 -2.04 -5.93
CA LEU A 28 17.84 -2.49 -7.25
C LEU A 28 17.71 -1.38 -8.30
N GLY A 29 16.62 -0.61 -8.23
CA GLY A 29 16.40 0.55 -9.09
C GLY A 29 17.48 1.62 -8.91
N LEU A 30 17.85 1.96 -7.66
CA LEU A 30 18.95 2.88 -7.41
C LEU A 30 20.26 2.43 -8.08
N TYR A 31 20.56 1.15 -7.96
CA TYR A 31 21.74 0.56 -8.58
C TYR A 31 21.71 0.68 -10.12
N LEU A 32 20.55 0.41 -10.74
CA LEU A 32 20.38 0.50 -12.20
C LEU A 32 20.48 1.94 -12.72
N PHE A 33 20.03 2.93 -11.95
CA PHE A 33 20.12 4.35 -12.28
C PHE A 33 21.49 4.97 -11.90
N GLY A 34 22.40 4.20 -11.31
CA GLY A 34 23.71 4.70 -10.87
C GLY A 34 23.61 5.75 -9.77
N LEU A 35 22.53 5.75 -8.98
CA LEU A 35 22.32 6.70 -7.90
C LEU A 35 23.10 6.29 -6.65
N SER A 36 23.70 7.27 -5.97
CA SER A 36 24.43 7.04 -4.74
C SER A 36 23.47 6.87 -3.55
N ILE A 37 23.83 6.00 -2.61
CA ILE A 37 23.14 5.90 -1.33
C ILE A 37 23.65 7.03 -0.43
N ASN A 38 22.88 8.10 -0.34
CA ASN A 38 23.11 9.23 0.53
C ASN A 38 21.97 9.44 1.53
N ILE A 39 22.14 10.37 2.47
CA ILE A 39 21.16 10.60 3.52
C ILE A 39 19.79 11.03 2.97
N PHE A 40 19.74 11.76 1.86
CA PHE A 40 18.50 12.22 1.24
C PHE A 40 17.76 11.06 0.56
N VAL A 41 18.47 10.16 -0.10
CA VAL A 41 17.90 8.93 -0.67
C VAL A 41 17.38 8.02 0.43
N LEU A 42 18.08 7.87 1.55
CA LEU A 42 17.61 7.09 2.69
C LEU A 42 16.35 7.73 3.31
N LEU A 43 16.32 9.06 3.43
CA LEU A 43 15.11 9.76 3.88
C LEU A 43 13.93 9.53 2.93
N SER A 44 14.19 9.48 1.62
CA SER A 44 13.20 9.15 0.61
C SER A 44 12.61 7.77 0.83
N PHE A 45 13.42 6.77 1.17
CA PHE A 45 12.91 5.43 1.48
C PHE A 45 12.07 5.41 2.76
N ILE A 46 12.42 6.19 3.78
CA ILE A 46 11.59 6.31 4.99
C ILE A 46 10.21 6.87 4.64
N LEU A 47 10.14 7.90 3.79
CA LEU A 47 8.87 8.44 3.29
C LEU A 47 8.14 7.43 2.40
N ALA A 48 8.86 6.74 1.52
CA ALA A 48 8.30 5.74 0.63
C ALA A 48 7.67 4.56 1.39
N ILE A 49 8.20 4.14 2.55
CA ILE A 49 7.65 3.05 3.36
C ILE A 49 6.17 3.29 3.69
N GLY A 50 5.79 4.52 4.05
CA GLY A 50 4.39 4.86 4.30
C GLY A 50 3.52 4.65 3.06
N ILE A 51 3.93 5.22 1.93
CA ILE A 51 3.20 5.13 0.66
C ILE A 51 3.13 3.69 0.14
N ILE A 52 4.23 2.95 0.22
CA ILE A 52 4.34 1.53 -0.17
C ILE A 52 3.35 0.66 0.61
N THR A 53 3.23 0.92 1.90
CA THR A 53 2.36 0.14 2.78
C THR A 53 0.89 0.39 2.45
N ASP A 54 0.51 1.64 2.15
CA ASP A 54 -0.89 2.03 1.93
C ASP A 54 -1.52 1.30 0.73
N ASP A 55 -0.84 1.21 -0.41
CA ASP A 55 -1.34 0.51 -1.59
C ASP A 55 -1.63 -0.98 -1.30
N SER A 56 -0.71 -1.65 -0.59
CA SER A 56 -0.88 -3.06 -0.22
C SER A 56 -1.98 -3.28 0.80
N VAL A 57 -2.18 -2.33 1.73
CA VAL A 57 -3.25 -2.39 2.74
C VAL A 57 -4.61 -2.21 2.08
N ILE A 58 -4.78 -1.19 1.23
CA ILE A 58 -6.03 -0.92 0.50
C ILE A 58 -6.40 -2.12 -0.37
N MET A 59 -5.43 -2.70 -1.09
CA MET A 59 -5.65 -3.89 -1.89
C MET A 59 -6.10 -5.08 -1.04
N THR A 60 -5.44 -5.32 0.08
CA THR A 60 -5.77 -6.43 1.00
C THR A 60 -7.14 -6.26 1.63
N ASP A 61 -7.51 -5.03 2.06
CA ASP A 61 -8.82 -4.72 2.62
C ASP A 61 -9.95 -4.97 1.61
N ALA A 62 -9.79 -4.49 0.39
CA ALA A 62 -10.78 -4.68 -0.66
C ALA A 62 -11.04 -6.16 -0.97
N ILE A 63 -9.98 -6.98 -0.96
CA ILE A 63 -10.08 -8.44 -1.16
C ILE A 63 -10.71 -9.09 0.06
N TYR A 64 -10.28 -8.73 1.26
CA TYR A 64 -10.75 -9.33 2.50
C TYR A 64 -12.24 -9.11 2.74
N ARG A 65 -12.76 -7.90 2.49
CA ARG A 65 -14.20 -7.59 2.58
C ARG A 65 -15.05 -8.48 1.68
N ARG A 66 -14.56 -8.81 0.48
CA ARG A 66 -15.25 -9.73 -0.42
C ARG A 66 -15.26 -11.17 0.10
N ILE A 67 -14.18 -11.62 0.72
CA ILE A 67 -14.10 -12.94 1.38
C ILE A 67 -15.08 -12.99 2.57
N GLU A 68 -15.19 -11.93 3.36
CA GLU A 68 -16.17 -11.83 4.45
C GLU A 68 -17.62 -11.94 3.92
N ASN A 69 -17.89 -11.34 2.77
CA ASN A 69 -19.19 -11.43 2.10
C ASN A 69 -19.49 -12.79 1.47
N GLY A 70 -18.57 -13.77 1.58
CA GLY A 70 -18.76 -15.15 1.17
C GLY A 70 -18.22 -15.50 -0.23
N GLU A 71 -17.51 -14.57 -0.89
CA GLU A 71 -16.81 -14.91 -2.14
C GLU A 71 -15.62 -15.84 -1.86
N SER A 72 -15.30 -16.75 -2.80
CA SER A 72 -14.10 -17.58 -2.68
C SER A 72 -12.84 -16.71 -2.78
N PRO A 73 -11.74 -17.05 -2.07
CA PRO A 73 -10.53 -16.21 -2.03
C PRO A 73 -9.98 -15.84 -3.41
N LEU A 74 -10.03 -16.76 -4.37
CA LEU A 74 -9.56 -16.52 -5.72
C LEU A 74 -10.44 -15.50 -6.47
N VAL A 75 -11.76 -15.64 -6.37
CA VAL A 75 -12.72 -14.72 -7.00
C VAL A 75 -12.66 -13.35 -6.33
N ALA A 76 -12.55 -13.32 -5.00
CA ALA A 76 -12.40 -12.10 -4.23
C ALA A 76 -11.12 -11.33 -4.60
N ALA A 77 -9.99 -12.04 -4.77
CA ALA A 77 -8.74 -11.45 -5.21
C ALA A 77 -8.85 -10.86 -6.62
N TYR A 78 -9.44 -11.57 -7.57
CA TYR A 78 -9.64 -11.08 -8.94
C TYR A 78 -10.55 -9.84 -8.98
N LYS A 79 -11.73 -9.91 -8.36
CA LYS A 79 -12.68 -8.80 -8.37
C LYS A 79 -12.20 -7.61 -7.54
N GLY A 80 -11.60 -7.87 -6.38
CA GLY A 80 -11.07 -6.84 -5.48
C GLY A 80 -9.92 -6.08 -6.13
N SER A 81 -8.96 -6.79 -6.73
CA SER A 81 -7.86 -6.15 -7.45
C SER A 81 -8.34 -5.31 -8.64
N LYS A 82 -9.28 -5.83 -9.44
CA LYS A 82 -9.85 -5.07 -10.57
C LYS A 82 -10.56 -3.79 -10.11
N GLN A 83 -11.23 -3.81 -8.97
CA GLN A 83 -11.93 -2.65 -8.43
C GLN A 83 -10.97 -1.53 -8.00
N ILE A 84 -9.82 -1.89 -7.41
CA ILE A 84 -8.88 -0.93 -6.81
C ILE A 84 -7.73 -0.57 -7.75
N SER A 85 -7.44 -1.39 -8.79
CA SER A 85 -6.31 -1.17 -9.69
C SER A 85 -6.25 0.23 -10.28
N PHE A 86 -7.40 0.76 -10.73
CA PHE A 86 -7.44 2.10 -11.31
C PHE A 86 -7.06 3.18 -10.29
N ALA A 87 -7.53 3.05 -9.06
CA ALA A 87 -7.21 4.01 -7.99
C ALA A 87 -5.70 3.98 -7.67
N ILE A 88 -5.10 2.80 -7.52
CA ILE A 88 -3.66 2.64 -7.26
C ILE A 88 -2.83 3.23 -8.42
N ILE A 89 -3.18 2.95 -9.66
CA ILE A 89 -2.47 3.52 -10.82
C ILE A 89 -2.60 5.05 -10.84
N ALA A 90 -3.80 5.58 -10.59
CA ALA A 90 -4.03 7.02 -10.57
C ALA A 90 -3.23 7.72 -9.46
N THR A 91 -3.22 7.19 -8.24
CA THR A 91 -2.44 7.74 -7.13
C THR A 91 -0.94 7.68 -7.41
N THR A 92 -0.44 6.58 -7.98
CA THR A 92 0.95 6.43 -8.42
C THR A 92 1.34 7.49 -9.44
N LEU A 93 0.52 7.71 -10.47
CA LEU A 93 0.78 8.72 -11.50
C LEU A 93 0.79 10.14 -10.91
N ILE A 94 -0.13 10.45 -10.00
CA ILE A 94 -0.18 11.74 -9.31
C ILE A 94 1.10 11.95 -8.50
N LEU A 95 1.53 10.95 -7.73
CA LEU A 95 2.74 11.06 -6.91
C LEU A 95 3.99 11.25 -7.78
N VAL A 96 4.14 10.48 -8.85
CA VAL A 96 5.24 10.65 -9.80
C VAL A 96 5.20 12.05 -10.42
N ALA A 97 4.04 12.53 -10.84
CA ALA A 97 3.87 13.87 -11.42
C ALA A 97 4.26 14.99 -10.43
N VAL A 98 4.03 14.81 -9.13
CA VAL A 98 4.45 15.77 -8.10
C VAL A 98 5.97 15.79 -7.92
N PHE A 99 6.65 14.65 -8.09
CA PHE A 99 8.11 14.59 -7.93
C PHE A 99 8.88 15.00 -9.19
N ILE A 100 8.30 14.90 -10.38
CA ILE A 100 8.96 15.30 -11.65
C ILE A 100 9.54 16.72 -11.61
N PRO A 101 8.83 17.76 -11.13
CA PRO A 101 9.37 19.14 -11.09
C PRO A 101 10.66 19.28 -10.27
N LEU A 102 10.85 18.43 -9.25
CA LEU A 102 12.06 18.45 -8.42
C LEU A 102 13.33 18.06 -9.19
N ILE A 103 13.18 17.33 -10.30
CA ILE A 103 14.30 16.90 -11.16
C ILE A 103 14.91 18.10 -11.92
N PHE A 104 14.13 19.15 -12.14
CA PHE A 104 14.52 20.33 -12.92
C PHE A 104 15.05 21.50 -12.07
N ILE A 105 15.21 21.31 -10.77
CA ILE A 105 15.80 22.30 -9.89
C ILE A 105 17.31 22.36 -10.14
N ASP A 106 17.83 23.58 -10.40
CA ASP A 106 19.26 23.81 -10.64
C ASP A 106 20.04 24.07 -9.34
N GLY A 107 21.35 23.92 -9.43
CA GLY A 107 22.29 24.20 -8.33
C GLY A 107 22.60 23.00 -7.44
N ILE A 108 23.35 23.22 -6.37
CA ILE A 108 23.81 22.18 -5.45
C ILE A 108 22.60 21.49 -4.76
N ALA A 109 21.60 22.27 -4.37
CA ALA A 109 20.37 21.72 -3.83
C ALA A 109 19.60 20.88 -4.87
N GLY A 110 19.63 21.27 -6.14
CA GLY A 110 18.99 20.57 -7.24
C GLY A 110 19.52 19.16 -7.44
N THR A 111 20.82 18.93 -7.29
CA THR A 111 21.40 17.56 -7.39
C THR A 111 20.84 16.63 -6.31
N LEU A 112 20.71 17.11 -5.08
CA LEU A 112 20.16 16.35 -3.96
C LEU A 112 18.67 16.06 -4.14
N PHE A 113 17.89 17.06 -4.56
CA PHE A 113 16.45 16.88 -4.83
C PHE A 113 16.18 15.99 -6.02
N ARG A 114 17.03 16.02 -7.04
CA ARG A 114 16.93 15.17 -8.22
C ARG A 114 17.09 13.70 -7.86
N GLU A 115 18.13 13.32 -7.11
CA GLU A 115 18.32 11.94 -6.65
C GLU A 115 17.16 11.46 -5.79
N THR A 116 16.69 12.32 -4.87
CA THR A 116 15.51 12.07 -4.02
C THR A 116 14.26 11.83 -4.84
N ALA A 117 13.97 12.69 -5.80
CA ALA A 117 12.78 12.62 -6.65
C ALA A 117 12.77 11.34 -7.50
N ILE A 118 13.91 10.96 -8.07
CA ILE A 118 14.05 9.73 -8.85
C ILE A 118 13.86 8.51 -7.94
N ALA A 119 14.50 8.48 -6.76
CA ALA A 119 14.37 7.39 -5.81
C ALA A 119 12.93 7.20 -5.33
N LEU A 120 12.23 8.30 -4.96
CA LEU A 120 10.83 8.26 -4.56
C LEU A 120 9.92 7.79 -5.69
N SER A 121 10.04 8.40 -6.87
CA SER A 121 9.21 8.06 -8.03
C SER A 121 9.35 6.59 -8.40
N PHE A 122 10.59 6.08 -8.44
CA PHE A 122 10.83 4.68 -8.75
C PHE A 122 10.26 3.76 -7.66
N SER A 123 10.45 4.09 -6.38
CA SER A 123 9.92 3.30 -5.25
C SER A 123 8.40 3.20 -5.28
N VAL A 124 7.70 4.30 -5.59
CA VAL A 124 6.24 4.33 -5.69
C VAL A 124 5.75 3.50 -6.87
N VAL A 125 6.41 3.57 -8.04
CA VAL A 125 6.07 2.75 -9.19
C VAL A 125 6.26 1.25 -8.90
N VAL A 126 7.37 0.88 -8.29
CA VAL A 126 7.66 -0.51 -7.88
C VAL A 126 6.62 -1.00 -6.87
N SER A 127 6.28 -0.16 -5.87
CA SER A 127 5.25 -0.48 -4.89
C SER A 127 3.89 -0.76 -5.53
N SER A 128 3.46 0.11 -6.41
CA SER A 128 2.22 -0.06 -7.16
C SER A 128 2.21 -1.38 -7.94
N PHE A 129 3.32 -1.72 -8.60
CA PHE A 129 3.45 -2.99 -9.31
C PHE A 129 3.36 -4.19 -8.35
N VAL A 130 4.02 -4.13 -7.19
CA VAL A 130 3.95 -5.18 -6.16
C VAL A 130 2.54 -5.27 -5.57
N ALA A 131 1.88 -4.13 -5.30
CA ALA A 131 0.52 -4.10 -4.78
C ALA A 131 -0.50 -4.69 -5.77
N LEU A 132 -0.30 -4.49 -7.08
CA LEU A 132 -1.19 -5.01 -8.11
C LEU A 132 -0.95 -6.48 -8.47
N THR A 133 0.22 -7.02 -8.20
CA THR A 133 0.60 -8.39 -8.57
C THR A 133 0.75 -9.31 -7.36
N LEU A 134 1.67 -8.99 -6.47
CA LEU A 134 2.01 -9.82 -5.32
C LEU A 134 0.90 -9.83 -4.27
N SER A 135 0.30 -8.67 -3.95
CA SER A 135 -0.71 -8.57 -2.90
C SER A 135 -1.97 -9.39 -3.21
N PRO A 136 -2.58 -9.35 -4.42
CA PRO A 136 -3.71 -10.22 -4.75
C PRO A 136 -3.35 -11.71 -4.74
N MET A 137 -2.15 -12.05 -5.20
CA MET A 137 -1.68 -13.43 -5.20
C MET A 137 -1.54 -13.97 -3.77
N LEU A 138 -0.91 -13.21 -2.87
CA LEU A 138 -0.77 -13.60 -1.46
C LEU A 138 -2.14 -13.62 -0.77
N ALA A 139 -2.99 -12.63 -1.01
CA ALA A 139 -4.33 -12.57 -0.46
C ALA A 139 -5.16 -13.80 -0.85
N SER A 140 -5.13 -14.23 -2.11
CA SER A 140 -5.84 -15.42 -2.58
C SER A 140 -5.40 -16.72 -1.89
N LYS A 141 -4.14 -16.80 -1.46
CA LYS A 141 -3.56 -17.99 -0.81
C LYS A 141 -3.72 -17.99 0.71
N PHE A 142 -3.51 -16.83 1.34
CA PHE A 142 -3.44 -16.74 2.80
C PHE A 142 -4.76 -16.31 3.44
N LEU A 143 -5.60 -15.53 2.75
CA LEU A 143 -6.86 -15.06 3.32
C LEU A 143 -7.92 -16.16 3.21
N LYS A 144 -8.56 -16.41 4.35
CA LYS A 144 -9.73 -17.30 4.45
C LYS A 144 -10.75 -16.61 5.35
N LYS A 145 -12.03 -16.95 5.15
CA LYS A 145 -13.08 -16.52 6.05
C LYS A 145 -12.84 -17.18 7.42
N GLU A 146 -12.40 -16.37 8.38
CA GLU A 146 -12.27 -16.83 9.77
C GLU A 146 -13.47 -16.30 10.58
N PRO A 147 -14.04 -17.11 11.49
CA PRO A 147 -15.02 -16.61 12.42
C PRO A 147 -14.40 -15.50 13.26
N LYS A 148 -15.06 -14.35 13.39
CA LYS A 148 -14.63 -13.21 14.21
C LYS A 148 -14.52 -13.63 15.66
N GLN A 149 -13.36 -14.09 16.11
CA GLN A 149 -13.14 -14.61 17.48
C GLN A 149 -12.54 -13.61 18.46
N ASN A 150 -12.19 -12.40 18.06
CA ASN A 150 -11.56 -11.44 18.95
C ASN A 150 -12.56 -10.43 19.53
N LEU A 151 -12.79 -10.53 20.85
CA LEU A 151 -13.58 -9.60 21.66
C LEU A 151 -13.17 -8.12 21.49
N ILE A 152 -11.89 -7.87 21.18
CA ILE A 152 -11.36 -6.52 20.95
C ILE A 152 -11.87 -5.98 19.61
N VAL A 153 -11.79 -6.79 18.55
CA VAL A 153 -12.25 -6.42 17.18
C VAL A 153 -13.77 -6.19 17.17
N THR A 154 -14.52 -7.04 17.87
CA THR A 154 -16.00 -6.86 17.98
C THR A 154 -16.40 -5.62 18.77
N LYS A 155 -15.60 -5.18 19.76
CA LYS A 155 -15.83 -3.89 20.44
C LYS A 155 -15.52 -2.70 19.54
N PHE A 156 -14.41 -2.73 18.79
CA PHE A 156 -14.08 -1.68 17.82
C PHE A 156 -15.10 -1.60 16.68
N ASP A 157 -15.54 -2.73 16.12
CA ASP A 157 -16.62 -2.79 15.12
C ASP A 157 -17.93 -2.17 15.64
N LYS A 158 -18.27 -2.40 16.92
CA LYS A 158 -19.48 -1.79 17.54
C LYS A 158 -19.35 -0.27 17.66
N ILE A 159 -18.17 0.22 18.07
CA ILE A 159 -17.92 1.67 18.20
C ILE A 159 -17.96 2.32 16.81
N PHE A 160 -17.33 1.71 15.81
CA PHE A 160 -17.30 2.24 14.45
C PHE A 160 -18.70 2.24 13.79
N LYS A 161 -19.48 1.17 13.97
CA LYS A 161 -20.88 1.12 13.52
C LYS A 161 -21.79 2.12 14.23
N SER A 162 -21.52 2.40 15.50
CA SER A 162 -22.26 3.43 16.25
C SER A 162 -21.92 4.84 15.73
N LEU A 163 -20.64 5.10 15.44
CA LEU A 163 -20.20 6.35 14.83
C LEU A 163 -20.74 6.54 13.40
N SER A 164 -20.74 5.48 12.59
CA SER A 164 -21.32 5.51 11.24
C SER A 164 -22.81 5.79 11.24
N LYS A 165 -23.56 5.15 12.15
CA LYS A 165 -25.00 5.45 12.35
C LYS A 165 -25.23 6.89 12.79
N PHE A 166 -24.42 7.39 13.72
CA PHE A 166 -24.54 8.78 14.17
C PHE A 166 -24.26 9.77 13.02
N TYR A 167 -23.33 9.43 12.13
CA TYR A 167 -23.04 10.24 10.95
C TYR A 167 -24.17 10.18 9.90
N GLU A 168 -24.76 9.01 9.67
CA GLU A 168 -25.92 8.84 8.78
C GLU A 168 -27.19 9.52 9.30
N GLU A 169 -27.37 9.62 10.62
CA GLU A 169 -28.53 10.30 11.24
C GLU A 169 -28.34 11.83 11.31
N THR A 170 -27.11 12.34 11.09
CA THR A 170 -26.80 13.78 11.22
C THR A 170 -26.67 14.48 9.85
N LEU A 171 -26.69 13.73 8.75
CA LEU A 171 -26.68 14.20 7.36
C LEU A 171 -28.04 14.10 6.71
#